data_46dcc442292a4c66a70b62598550a466
#
_entry.id   46dcc442292a4c66a70b62598550a466
#
_cell.length_a   1.000
_cell.length_b   1.000
_cell.length_c   1.000
_cell.angle_alpha   90.00
_cell.angle_beta   90.00
_cell.angle_gamma   90.00
#
_symmetry.space_group_name_H-M   'P 1'
#
loop_
_entity.id
_entity.type
_entity.pdbx_description
1 polymer ?
#
loop_
_entity_poly.entity_id
_entity_poly.type
_entity_poly.pdbx_seq_one_letter_code
_entity_poly.pdbx_strand_id
1 'polypeptide(L)'
;MAPSLSKFASRRTVAGACALAALIWILKKRGKKQVQKSRNVWPANDIQYVIKEEKPKNPKAYVNARFFRQLRKLLKIGIPSVASTEFGFVLIIAGSLVARSICDLWMINIGTLIESSIVNMDVSIFKRRLFKFLTLLPLISIVNNVLKYGIFEMKLRLRTNITRNLMDQYLKVNFVFAQTSIAMLCVNLNIPNEPIGQMTVKEQRLEGEYRHINSRLITNSEEIAFYQGNNREKLTLLTSFHKLVTHLRKCLEFKTLIGIIDNFVGKYVATIVGFYAVSIPFFQKNHPVLSGTADHRFKNYYTYGRMLVKLAEAIGRLVLAGRELTKLAGYTARVTEIKEVLDDLNAGKYERTMISDFKDEPIGSPGAGKIVTKDNVIRFDCVPLITPNGDILVRELSFEVKSGINVLVCGPNGCGKSSLFRILGELWPVWSGTVTKPPRGKLFYIPQRPYMTLGTLRDQVIYPHTKQEMMRRGQMTDVDLKKLLNLVQLSHLLERENFTSSEGQGWDVVADWMDVLSGGEKQRIAMARLFYHKPQFAILDECTSAVSMDVEDSMYSYCRQANITLFTVSHRRSLWKHHEYYLQMDGRGNYEFKPIESDTEEFGS
;
A
#
# COMPACT_ATOMS: atom_id res chain seq x y z
N MET A 1 -2.75 0.17 65.41
CA MET A 1 -2.65 1.64 65.33
C MET A 1 -1.77 2.00 64.17
N ALA A 2 -2.35 2.47 63.09
CA ALA A 2 -1.63 2.90 61.90
C ALA A 2 -1.03 4.31 62.14
N PRO A 3 0.28 4.54 61.90
CA PRO A 3 0.83 5.88 62.02
C PRO A 3 0.37 6.71 60.83
N SER A 4 -0.19 7.87 61.12
CA SER A 4 -0.73 8.82 60.16
C SER A 4 0.31 9.24 59.11
N LEU A 5 -0.01 9.10 57.83
CA LEU A 5 0.76 9.53 56.65
C LEU A 5 1.05 11.06 56.61
N SER A 6 0.54 11.83 57.58
CA SER A 6 0.67 13.29 57.64
C SER A 6 2.06 13.81 58.06
N LYS A 7 2.97 12.95 58.56
CA LYS A 7 4.30 13.40 58.99
C LYS A 7 5.41 13.37 57.94
N PHE A 8 5.14 12.83 56.72
CA PHE A 8 6.14 12.73 55.64
C PHE A 8 6.07 13.83 54.58
N ALA A 9 5.07 14.69 54.64
CA ALA A 9 4.99 15.84 53.76
C ALA A 9 5.85 17.00 54.28
N SER A 10 7.15 16.94 54.09
CA SER A 10 7.99 18.10 54.39
C SER A 10 7.61 19.24 53.42
N ARG A 11 7.69 20.51 53.87
CA ARG A 11 7.43 21.70 53.06
C ARG A 11 8.19 21.66 51.71
N ARG A 12 9.32 20.95 51.63
CA ARG A 12 10.14 20.78 50.40
C ARG A 12 9.50 19.83 49.39
N THR A 13 8.81 18.76 49.83
CA THR A 13 8.14 17.81 48.91
C THR A 13 6.87 18.42 48.31
N VAL A 14 6.13 19.21 49.07
CA VAL A 14 4.97 19.97 48.59
C VAL A 14 5.42 21.07 47.63
N ALA A 15 6.51 21.79 47.92
CA ALA A 15 7.07 22.79 47.01
C ALA A 15 7.57 22.18 45.68
N GLY A 16 8.16 20.97 45.72
CA GLY A 16 8.56 20.24 44.53
C GLY A 16 7.37 19.82 43.65
N ALA A 17 6.29 19.33 44.24
CA ALA A 17 5.06 18.97 43.54
C ALA A 17 4.37 20.21 42.94
N CYS A 18 4.33 21.33 43.67
CA CYS A 18 3.81 22.59 43.15
C CYS A 18 4.67 23.18 42.05
N ALA A 19 6.00 23.07 42.11
CA ALA A 19 6.90 23.48 41.03
C ALA A 19 6.70 22.66 39.77
N LEU A 20 6.54 21.33 39.88
CA LEU A 20 6.22 20.43 38.77
C LEU A 20 4.84 20.77 38.14
N ALA A 21 3.82 21.00 38.94
CA ALA A 21 2.49 21.40 38.50
C ALA A 21 2.53 22.78 37.79
N ALA A 22 3.30 23.73 38.33
CA ALA A 22 3.51 25.03 37.68
C ALA A 22 4.27 24.93 36.36
N LEU A 23 5.28 24.06 36.26
CA LEU A 23 6.04 23.81 35.04
C LEU A 23 5.15 23.19 33.95
N ILE A 24 4.32 22.22 34.32
CA ILE A 24 3.31 21.60 33.41
C ILE A 24 2.29 22.65 32.98
N TRP A 25 1.84 23.53 33.87
CA TRP A 25 0.90 24.61 33.52
C TRP A 25 1.53 25.66 32.60
N ILE A 26 2.80 26.04 32.82
CA ILE A 26 3.55 26.98 31.95
C ILE A 26 3.77 26.38 30.55
N LEU A 27 4.13 25.08 30.47
CA LEU A 27 4.28 24.37 29.21
C LEU A 27 2.95 24.31 28.45
N LYS A 28 1.84 24.03 29.13
CA LYS A 28 0.49 24.00 28.58
C LYS A 28 0.03 25.38 28.08
N LYS A 29 0.40 26.45 28.82
CA LYS A 29 0.09 27.85 28.45
C LYS A 29 0.94 28.35 27.29
N ARG A 30 2.22 27.96 27.19
CA ARG A 30 3.11 28.24 26.06
C ARG A 30 2.64 27.50 24.79
N GLY A 31 2.23 26.23 24.90
CA GLY A 31 1.66 25.47 23.80
C GLY A 31 0.39 26.12 23.23
N LYS A 32 -0.53 26.59 24.08
CA LYS A 32 -1.74 27.31 23.64
C LYS A 32 -1.42 28.64 22.95
N LYS A 33 -0.44 29.43 23.43
CA LYS A 33 -0.03 30.68 22.77
C LYS A 33 0.65 30.46 21.41
N GLN A 34 1.43 29.40 21.25
CA GLN A 34 2.03 29.07 19.96
C GLN A 34 0.99 28.62 18.92
N VAL A 35 -0.02 27.83 19.34
CA VAL A 35 -1.14 27.41 18.47
C VAL A 35 -1.98 28.63 18.05
N GLN A 36 -2.16 29.61 18.93
CA GLN A 36 -2.91 30.84 18.61
C GLN A 36 -2.11 31.77 17.69
N LYS A 37 -0.79 31.82 17.83
CA LYS A 37 0.09 32.61 16.94
C LYS A 37 0.21 32.02 15.54
N SER A 38 0.14 30.69 15.40
CA SER A 38 0.11 30.01 14.09
C SER A 38 -1.25 30.13 13.38
N ARG A 39 -2.36 30.35 14.12
CA ARG A 39 -3.68 30.62 13.54
C ARG A 39 -3.78 32.00 12.88
N ASN A 40 -3.01 32.98 13.35
CA ASN A 40 -3.08 34.37 12.83
C ASN A 40 -2.16 34.64 11.64
N VAL A 41 -1.41 33.67 11.15
CA VAL A 41 -0.49 33.83 10.00
C VAL A 41 -1.13 33.41 8.66
N TRP A 42 -2.31 32.78 8.69
CA TRP A 42 -2.98 32.32 7.47
C TRP A 42 -4.39 32.88 7.38
N PRO A 43 -4.78 33.54 6.28
CA PRO A 43 -6.17 33.93 6.07
C PRO A 43 -7.05 32.68 5.96
N ALA A 44 -7.99 32.55 6.90
CA ALA A 44 -8.80 31.35 7.09
C ALA A 44 -9.99 31.25 6.13
N ASN A 45 -10.13 32.14 5.14
CA ASN A 45 -11.44 32.37 4.51
C ASN A 45 -11.64 31.86 3.08
N ASP A 46 -10.66 31.24 2.39
CA ASP A 46 -10.87 31.02 0.96
C ASP A 46 -10.97 29.58 0.45
N ILE A 47 -10.83 28.56 1.27
CA ILE A 47 -11.07 27.19 0.76
C ILE A 47 -11.71 26.31 1.85
N GLN A 48 -13.00 26.45 2.05
CA GLN A 48 -13.83 25.35 2.49
C GLN A 48 -14.22 24.51 1.28
N TYR A 49 -13.35 23.62 0.84
CA TYR A 49 -13.84 22.43 0.15
C TYR A 49 -14.60 21.62 1.19
N VAL A 50 -15.92 21.70 1.11
CA VAL A 50 -16.83 20.79 1.80
C VAL A 50 -16.63 19.41 1.19
N ILE A 51 -15.58 18.71 1.61
CA ILE A 51 -15.58 17.27 1.55
C ILE A 51 -16.62 16.88 2.62
N LYS A 52 -17.82 16.55 2.20
CA LYS A 52 -18.83 15.94 3.06
C LYS A 52 -18.17 14.75 3.73
N GLU A 53 -17.80 14.89 5.00
CA GLU A 53 -17.27 13.78 5.80
C GLU A 53 -18.42 12.81 6.04
N GLU A 54 -18.56 11.81 5.19
CA GLU A 54 -19.37 10.63 5.54
C GLU A 54 -18.76 10.02 6.80
N LYS A 55 -19.60 9.87 7.83
CA LYS A 55 -19.18 9.21 9.08
C LYS A 55 -18.76 7.78 8.75
N PRO A 56 -17.47 7.43 8.85
CA PRO A 56 -17.03 6.10 8.52
C PRO A 56 -17.57 5.11 9.56
N LYS A 57 -18.12 3.99 9.09
CA LYS A 57 -18.36 2.78 9.90
C LYS A 57 -17.01 2.19 10.34
N ASN A 58 -16.39 2.81 11.35
CA ASN A 58 -15.06 2.39 11.74
C ASN A 58 -15.07 1.20 12.69
N PRO A 59 -14.37 0.13 12.37
CA PRO A 59 -13.92 -0.81 13.37
C PRO A 59 -12.80 -0.17 14.19
N LYS A 60 -13.11 0.18 15.43
CA LYS A 60 -12.13 0.65 16.41
C LYS A 60 -11.00 -0.38 16.51
N ALA A 61 -9.76 0.02 16.22
CA ALA A 61 -8.58 -0.84 16.27
C ALA A 61 -8.19 -1.12 17.75
N TYR A 62 -8.95 -2.00 18.41
CA TYR A 62 -8.66 -2.49 19.75
C TYR A 62 -8.09 -3.91 19.70
N VAL A 63 -7.32 -4.28 20.71
CA VAL A 63 -6.90 -5.67 20.95
C VAL A 63 -8.11 -6.44 21.47
N ASN A 64 -8.91 -6.98 20.55
CA ASN A 64 -10.14 -7.73 20.82
C ASN A 64 -10.14 -9.05 20.02
N ALA A 65 -11.18 -9.87 20.22
CA ALA A 65 -11.31 -11.14 19.50
C ALA A 65 -11.26 -10.99 17.96
N ARG A 66 -11.76 -9.86 17.41
CA ARG A 66 -11.66 -9.54 15.97
C ARG A 66 -10.19 -9.37 15.54
N PHE A 67 -9.40 -8.63 16.30
CA PHE A 67 -7.97 -8.47 16.04
C PHE A 67 -7.24 -9.82 16.02
N PHE A 68 -7.45 -10.69 17.02
CA PHE A 68 -6.80 -12.01 17.03
C PHE A 68 -7.22 -12.88 15.84
N ARG A 69 -8.48 -12.80 15.42
CA ARG A 69 -8.97 -13.49 14.22
C ARG A 69 -8.30 -12.96 12.95
N GLN A 70 -8.18 -11.65 12.81
CA GLN A 70 -7.49 -10.99 11.68
C GLN A 70 -6.00 -11.33 11.69
N LEU A 71 -5.35 -11.21 12.83
CA LEU A 71 -3.94 -11.56 13.00
C LEU A 71 -3.68 -13.04 12.63
N ARG A 72 -4.56 -13.95 13.06
CA ARG A 72 -4.46 -15.38 12.70
C ARG A 72 -4.57 -15.59 11.18
N LYS A 73 -5.45 -14.85 10.49
CA LYS A 73 -5.55 -14.91 9.02
C LYS A 73 -4.25 -14.45 8.35
N LEU A 74 -3.66 -13.36 8.82
CA LEU A 74 -2.39 -12.85 8.29
C LEU A 74 -1.21 -13.77 8.61
N LEU A 75 -1.15 -14.31 9.82
CA LEU A 75 -0.12 -15.29 10.21
C LEU A 75 -0.20 -16.56 9.38
N LYS A 76 -1.39 -17.02 9.01
CA LYS A 76 -1.56 -18.19 8.12
C LYS A 76 -1.01 -17.93 6.70
N ILE A 77 -1.05 -16.69 6.24
CA ILE A 77 -0.40 -16.29 4.97
C ILE A 77 1.12 -16.23 5.15
N GLY A 78 1.58 -15.65 6.26
CA GLY A 78 3.00 -15.48 6.55
C GLY A 78 3.74 -16.79 6.89
N ILE A 79 3.05 -17.75 7.55
CA ILE A 79 3.57 -19.07 7.96
C ILE A 79 2.61 -20.13 7.41
N PRO A 80 2.81 -20.61 6.18
CA PRO A 80 1.84 -21.48 5.51
C PRO A 80 1.71 -22.87 6.16
N SER A 81 2.77 -23.43 6.73
CA SER A 81 2.75 -24.75 7.35
C SER A 81 3.74 -24.89 8.50
N VAL A 82 3.54 -25.91 9.35
CA VAL A 82 4.46 -26.27 10.46
C VAL A 82 5.80 -26.77 9.94
N ALA A 83 5.85 -27.32 8.72
CA ALA A 83 7.08 -27.77 8.07
C ALA A 83 7.80 -26.66 7.30
N SER A 84 7.31 -25.41 7.35
CA SER A 84 7.91 -24.28 6.64
C SER A 84 9.17 -23.77 7.35
N THR A 85 10.07 -23.17 6.56
CA THR A 85 11.29 -22.54 7.08
C THR A 85 10.97 -21.40 8.06
N GLU A 86 9.83 -20.72 7.87
CA GLU A 86 9.33 -19.68 8.76
C GLU A 86 9.03 -20.21 10.15
N PHE A 87 8.40 -21.39 10.24
CA PHE A 87 8.15 -22.04 11.54
C PHE A 87 9.46 -22.46 12.21
N GLY A 88 10.46 -22.90 11.43
CA GLY A 88 11.81 -23.15 11.93
C GLY A 88 12.43 -21.93 12.63
N PHE A 89 12.26 -20.73 12.07
CA PHE A 89 12.72 -19.48 12.71
C PHE A 89 11.94 -19.15 13.99
N VAL A 90 10.67 -19.46 14.07
CA VAL A 90 9.89 -19.33 15.34
C VAL A 90 10.51 -20.20 16.43
N LEU A 91 10.88 -21.45 16.11
CA LEU A 91 11.53 -22.35 17.06
C LEU A 91 12.93 -21.85 17.47
N ILE A 92 13.71 -21.33 16.52
CA ILE A 92 15.02 -20.71 16.81
C ILE A 92 14.86 -19.53 17.76
N ILE A 93 13.88 -18.65 17.52
CA ILE A 93 13.60 -17.50 18.40
C ILE A 93 13.19 -18.00 19.80
N ALA A 94 12.27 -18.95 19.89
CA ALA A 94 11.82 -19.50 21.17
C ALA A 94 12.97 -20.15 21.96
N GLY A 95 13.77 -21.00 21.28
CA GLY A 95 14.93 -21.65 21.88
C GLY A 95 15.99 -20.63 22.34
N SER A 96 16.25 -19.60 21.52
CA SER A 96 17.19 -18.54 21.87
C SER A 96 16.73 -17.69 23.06
N LEU A 97 15.43 -17.45 23.22
CA LEU A 97 14.87 -16.76 24.40
C LEU A 97 15.06 -17.55 25.68
N VAL A 98 14.82 -18.87 25.64
CA VAL A 98 15.07 -19.76 26.76
C VAL A 98 16.56 -19.80 27.09
N ALA A 99 17.41 -20.01 26.09
CA ALA A 99 18.87 -20.02 26.26
C ALA A 99 19.39 -18.73 26.87
N ARG A 100 18.87 -17.56 26.41
CA ARG A 100 19.20 -16.26 26.97
C ARG A 100 18.82 -16.16 28.46
N SER A 101 17.62 -16.62 28.83
CA SER A 101 17.18 -16.60 30.24
C SER A 101 18.09 -17.46 31.14
N ILE A 102 18.53 -18.61 30.65
CA ILE A 102 19.50 -19.47 31.35
C ILE A 102 20.86 -18.75 31.50
N CYS A 103 21.34 -18.12 30.43
CA CYS A 103 22.58 -17.33 30.45
C CYS A 103 22.51 -16.16 31.45
N ASP A 104 21.37 -15.46 31.51
CA ASP A 104 21.14 -14.37 32.47
C ASP A 104 21.22 -14.87 33.93
N LEU A 105 20.63 -16.02 34.22
CA LEU A 105 20.72 -16.65 35.57
C LEU A 105 22.17 -17.05 35.93
N TRP A 106 22.91 -17.64 34.97
CA TRP A 106 24.32 -17.96 35.16
C TRP A 106 25.17 -16.71 35.42
N MET A 107 24.92 -15.64 34.64
CA MET A 107 25.62 -14.36 34.86
C MET A 107 25.39 -13.79 36.27
N ILE A 108 24.15 -13.84 36.76
CA ILE A 108 23.82 -13.40 38.11
C ILE A 108 24.61 -14.21 39.15
N ASN A 109 24.59 -15.54 39.04
CA ASN A 109 25.26 -16.43 39.98
C ASN A 109 26.79 -16.23 39.97
N ILE A 110 27.44 -16.25 38.82
CA ILE A 110 28.90 -16.06 38.72
C ILE A 110 29.29 -14.64 39.19
N GLY A 111 28.50 -13.62 38.84
CA GLY A 111 28.74 -12.24 39.28
C GLY A 111 28.69 -12.11 40.81
N THR A 112 27.70 -12.73 41.44
CA THR A 112 27.59 -12.75 42.93
C THR A 112 28.76 -13.49 43.57
N LEU A 113 29.23 -14.59 42.98
CA LEU A 113 30.42 -15.31 43.46
C LEU A 113 31.72 -14.51 43.31
N ILE A 114 31.86 -13.71 42.26
CA ILE A 114 33.00 -12.79 42.06
C ILE A 114 33.01 -11.72 43.15
N GLU A 115 31.86 -11.07 43.39
CA GLU A 115 31.74 -10.04 44.43
C GLU A 115 32.04 -10.60 45.83
N SER A 116 31.52 -11.80 46.13
CA SER A 116 31.87 -12.48 47.39
C SER A 116 33.38 -12.74 47.54
N SER A 117 34.10 -13.09 46.43
CA SER A 117 35.56 -13.27 46.50
C SER A 117 36.32 -11.96 46.68
N ILE A 118 35.80 -10.84 46.19
CA ILE A 118 36.41 -9.51 46.43
C ILE A 118 36.25 -9.10 47.89
N VAL A 119 35.03 -9.28 48.46
CA VAL A 119 34.74 -8.93 49.87
C VAL A 119 35.62 -9.78 50.81
N ASN A 120 35.83 -11.06 50.47
CA ASN A 120 36.68 -11.96 51.26
C ASN A 120 38.18 -11.79 51.00
N MET A 121 38.59 -10.85 50.13
CA MET A 121 40.01 -10.57 49.74
C MET A 121 40.76 -11.80 49.21
N ASP A 122 40.06 -12.81 48.64
CA ASP A 122 40.65 -14.05 48.15
C ASP A 122 41.02 -13.95 46.66
N VAL A 123 42.24 -13.56 46.38
CA VAL A 123 42.74 -13.29 45.02
C VAL A 123 42.74 -14.55 44.15
N SER A 124 43.01 -15.72 44.71
CA SER A 124 43.11 -16.96 43.97
C SER A 124 41.73 -17.44 43.44
N ILE A 125 40.75 -17.38 44.31
CA ILE A 125 39.35 -17.69 44.02
C ILE A 125 38.77 -16.65 43.05
N PHE A 126 39.06 -15.37 43.23
CA PHE A 126 38.64 -14.28 42.36
C PHE A 126 39.13 -14.51 40.91
N LYS A 127 40.43 -14.78 40.71
CA LYS A 127 41.00 -15.04 39.36
C LYS A 127 40.29 -16.20 38.66
N ARG A 128 40.05 -17.31 39.37
CA ARG A 128 39.37 -18.49 38.82
C ARG A 128 37.90 -18.19 38.42
N ARG A 129 37.19 -17.42 39.25
CA ARG A 129 35.79 -17.03 38.96
C ARG A 129 35.71 -16.02 37.82
N LEU A 130 36.65 -15.08 37.77
CA LEU A 130 36.75 -14.11 36.69
C LEU A 130 37.04 -14.79 35.35
N PHE A 131 37.90 -15.80 35.33
CA PHE A 131 38.17 -16.59 34.11
C PHE A 131 36.89 -17.35 33.66
N LYS A 132 36.13 -17.95 34.58
CA LYS A 132 34.83 -18.57 34.23
C LYS A 132 33.83 -17.56 33.68
N PHE A 133 33.79 -16.35 34.19
CA PHE A 133 32.96 -15.29 33.66
C PHE A 133 33.37 -14.91 32.24
N LEU A 134 34.67 -14.74 32.01
CA LEU A 134 35.24 -14.39 30.70
C LEU A 134 34.89 -15.45 29.64
N THR A 135 34.96 -16.74 29.98
CA THR A 135 34.61 -17.84 29.06
C THR A 135 33.11 -17.92 28.74
N LEU A 136 32.25 -17.36 29.58
CA LEU A 136 30.80 -17.33 29.36
C LEU A 136 30.37 -16.20 28.42
N LEU A 137 31.10 -15.09 28.36
CA LEU A 137 30.74 -13.91 27.56
C LEU A 137 30.56 -14.20 26.06
N PRO A 138 31.46 -14.95 25.38
CA PRO A 138 31.26 -15.31 23.99
C PRO A 138 29.98 -16.10 23.75
N LEU A 139 29.65 -17.06 24.63
CA LEU A 139 28.42 -17.86 24.52
C LEU A 139 27.16 -16.97 24.60
N ILE A 140 27.13 -16.04 25.55
CA ILE A 140 26.03 -15.07 25.69
C ILE A 140 25.91 -14.20 24.44
N SER A 141 27.05 -13.76 23.89
CA SER A 141 27.09 -12.96 22.66
C SER A 141 26.51 -13.72 21.48
N ILE A 142 26.87 -15.00 21.32
CA ILE A 142 26.34 -15.87 20.25
C ILE A 142 24.83 -16.02 20.39
N VAL A 143 24.34 -16.37 21.58
CA VAL A 143 22.89 -16.54 21.84
C VAL A 143 22.11 -15.25 21.52
N ASN A 144 22.63 -14.09 21.94
CA ASN A 144 21.99 -12.80 21.64
C ASN A 144 21.99 -12.47 20.14
N ASN A 145 23.05 -12.80 19.41
CA ASN A 145 23.14 -12.55 17.98
C ASN A 145 22.25 -13.53 17.18
N VAL A 146 22.18 -14.80 17.57
CA VAL A 146 21.25 -15.79 16.98
C VAL A 146 19.81 -15.33 17.16
N LEU A 147 19.45 -14.84 18.36
CA LEU A 147 18.13 -14.28 18.60
C LEU A 147 17.81 -13.08 17.68
N LYS A 148 18.75 -12.13 17.57
CA LYS A 148 18.58 -10.96 16.68
C LYS A 148 18.42 -11.39 15.22
N TYR A 149 19.28 -12.29 14.75
CA TYR A 149 19.22 -12.82 13.40
C TYR A 149 17.88 -13.50 13.11
N GLY A 150 17.42 -14.39 14.00
CA GLY A 150 16.13 -15.06 13.87
C GLY A 150 14.97 -14.08 13.77
N ILE A 151 14.96 -13.02 14.59
CA ILE A 151 13.92 -11.98 14.55
C ILE A 151 13.96 -11.21 13.23
N PHE A 152 15.15 -10.81 12.73
CA PHE A 152 15.28 -10.09 11.47
C PHE A 152 14.84 -10.93 10.28
N GLU A 153 15.29 -12.18 10.21
CA GLU A 153 14.95 -13.09 9.11
C GLU A 153 13.46 -13.42 9.10
N MET A 154 12.87 -13.68 10.26
CA MET A 154 11.43 -13.90 10.40
C MET A 154 10.61 -12.69 9.95
N LYS A 155 11.01 -11.48 10.34
CA LYS A 155 10.38 -10.22 9.92
C LYS A 155 10.43 -10.05 8.40
N LEU A 156 11.59 -10.33 7.79
CA LEU A 156 11.79 -10.23 6.34
C LEU A 156 10.87 -11.21 5.59
N ARG A 157 10.85 -12.48 6.01
CA ARG A 157 10.02 -13.53 5.39
C ARG A 157 8.54 -13.26 5.52
N LEU A 158 8.05 -12.89 6.71
CA LEU A 158 6.65 -12.50 6.91
C LEU A 158 6.26 -11.34 5.99
N ARG A 159 7.10 -10.31 5.89
CA ARG A 159 6.87 -9.18 4.99
C ARG A 159 6.81 -9.63 3.54
N THR A 160 7.76 -10.45 3.10
CA THR A 160 7.81 -10.95 1.71
C THR A 160 6.57 -11.78 1.37
N ASN A 161 6.18 -12.74 2.22
CA ASN A 161 5.04 -13.62 1.97
C ASN A 161 3.72 -12.85 1.94
N ILE A 162 3.49 -11.93 2.88
CA ILE A 162 2.29 -11.10 2.91
C ILE A 162 2.24 -10.17 1.70
N THR A 163 3.35 -9.50 1.36
CA THR A 163 3.42 -8.58 0.21
C THR A 163 3.18 -9.32 -1.10
N ARG A 164 3.80 -10.49 -1.30
CA ARG A 164 3.59 -11.32 -2.49
C ARG A 164 2.13 -11.74 -2.63
N ASN A 165 1.51 -12.23 -1.56
CA ASN A 165 0.11 -12.63 -1.59
C ASN A 165 -0.83 -11.44 -1.92
N LEU A 166 -0.57 -10.26 -1.34
CA LEU A 166 -1.36 -9.06 -1.64
C LEU A 166 -1.14 -8.58 -3.07
N MET A 167 0.09 -8.62 -3.59
CA MET A 167 0.39 -8.29 -4.99
C MET A 167 -0.30 -9.25 -5.96
N ASP A 168 -0.25 -10.56 -5.69
CA ASP A 168 -0.93 -11.56 -6.51
C ASP A 168 -2.46 -11.34 -6.54
N GLN A 169 -3.06 -10.97 -5.41
CA GLN A 169 -4.48 -10.63 -5.34
C GLN A 169 -4.79 -9.31 -6.05
N TYR A 170 -3.95 -8.30 -5.88
CA TYR A 170 -4.10 -6.99 -6.50
C TYR A 170 -4.04 -7.06 -8.03
N LEU A 171 -3.11 -7.85 -8.57
CA LEU A 171 -2.95 -8.01 -10.02
C LEU A 171 -4.06 -8.89 -10.66
N LYS A 172 -4.75 -9.72 -9.86
CA LYS A 172 -5.91 -10.49 -10.32
C LYS A 172 -7.18 -9.65 -10.41
N VAL A 173 -7.29 -8.61 -9.61
CA VAL A 173 -8.41 -7.65 -9.65
C VAL A 173 -8.26 -6.75 -10.87
N ASN A 174 -9.35 -6.47 -11.57
CA ASN A 174 -9.35 -5.47 -12.63
C ASN A 174 -8.86 -4.12 -12.09
N PHE A 175 -7.69 -3.71 -12.56
CA PHE A 175 -6.85 -2.63 -12.01
C PHE A 175 -7.60 -1.29 -11.81
N VAL A 176 -8.56 -0.99 -12.68
CA VAL A 176 -9.32 0.28 -12.66
C VAL A 176 -10.15 0.43 -11.37
N PHE A 177 -10.71 -0.67 -10.84
CA PHE A 177 -11.50 -0.64 -9.60
C PHE A 177 -10.64 -0.60 -8.35
N ALA A 178 -9.53 -1.33 -8.36
CA ALA A 178 -8.62 -1.35 -7.24
C ALA A 178 -8.07 0.06 -6.94
N GLN A 179 -7.76 0.84 -7.98
CA GLN A 179 -7.22 2.19 -7.82
C GLN A 179 -8.23 3.17 -7.21
N THR A 180 -9.50 3.15 -7.66
CA THR A 180 -10.55 4.03 -7.12
C THR A 180 -10.92 3.67 -5.68
N SER A 181 -11.07 2.37 -5.39
CA SER A 181 -11.39 1.89 -4.03
C SER A 181 -10.26 2.12 -3.03
N ILE A 182 -9.00 1.92 -3.43
CA ILE A 182 -7.83 2.16 -2.57
C ILE A 182 -7.60 3.67 -2.35
N ALA A 183 -7.78 4.51 -3.38
CA ALA A 183 -7.70 5.96 -3.23
C ALA A 183 -8.78 6.49 -2.28
N MET A 184 -10.01 5.96 -2.34
CA MET A 184 -11.11 6.32 -1.44
C MET A 184 -10.89 5.84 0.00
N LEU A 185 -10.28 4.67 0.17
CA LEU A 185 -9.90 4.14 1.49
C LEU A 185 -8.88 5.02 2.21
N CYS A 186 -8.04 5.72 1.46
CA CYS A 186 -7.07 6.67 2.02
C CYS A 186 -7.72 7.95 2.58
N VAL A 187 -8.98 8.29 2.19
CA VAL A 187 -9.60 9.58 2.51
C VAL A 187 -10.45 9.58 3.79
N ASN A 188 -11.02 8.45 4.24
CA ASN A 188 -12.03 8.43 5.29
C ASN A 188 -11.54 7.97 6.67
N LEU A 189 -11.12 8.85 7.57
CA LEU A 189 -11.06 8.59 9.03
C LEU A 189 -10.82 9.85 9.87
N ASN A 190 -11.87 10.40 10.46
CA ASN A 190 -11.78 11.41 11.52
C ASN A 190 -12.37 10.87 12.83
N ILE A 191 -11.57 10.79 13.91
CA ILE A 191 -12.09 10.52 15.26
C ILE A 191 -11.30 11.33 16.31
N PRO A 192 -11.96 12.09 17.18
CA PRO A 192 -11.35 12.68 18.37
C PRO A 192 -11.40 11.71 19.55
N ASN A 193 -10.35 11.66 20.36
CA ASN A 193 -10.10 10.79 21.53
C ASN A 193 -9.61 9.36 21.21
N GLU A 194 -8.35 9.26 20.78
CA GLU A 194 -7.85 8.03 20.19
C GLU A 194 -6.81 7.31 21.05
N PRO A 195 -6.98 5.99 21.32
CA PRO A 195 -5.90 5.14 21.84
C PRO A 195 -4.72 5.08 20.84
N ILE A 196 -3.54 4.78 21.36
CA ILE A 196 -2.25 4.78 20.59
C ILE A 196 -2.36 4.10 19.22
N GLY A 197 -3.12 3.01 19.10
CA GLY A 197 -3.31 2.31 17.83
C GLY A 197 -4.02 3.15 16.75
N GLN A 198 -5.01 3.93 17.14
CA GLN A 198 -5.73 4.83 16.23
C GLN A 198 -4.84 6.02 15.81
N MET A 199 -4.06 6.57 16.75
CA MET A 199 -3.09 7.62 16.43
C MET A 199 -2.07 7.15 15.38
N THR A 200 -1.61 5.90 15.47
CA THR A 200 -0.70 5.30 14.49
C THR A 200 -1.37 5.10 13.12
N VAL A 201 -2.62 4.65 13.08
CA VAL A 201 -3.37 4.52 11.82
C VAL A 201 -3.53 5.88 11.13
N LYS A 202 -3.86 6.93 11.91
CA LYS A 202 -4.02 8.29 11.38
C LYS A 202 -2.70 8.90 10.91
N GLU A 203 -1.60 8.63 11.63
CA GLU A 203 -0.24 9.01 11.22
C GLU A 203 0.08 8.44 9.84
N GLN A 204 -0.11 7.12 9.65
CA GLN A 204 0.16 6.43 8.39
C GLN A 204 -0.73 6.95 7.24
N ARG A 205 -1.97 7.30 7.53
CA ARG A 205 -2.88 7.88 6.54
C ARG A 205 -2.42 9.26 6.07
N LEU A 206 -2.13 10.17 7.01
CA LEU A 206 -1.67 11.53 6.69
C LEU A 206 -0.32 11.51 5.96
N GLU A 207 0.56 10.56 6.30
CA GLU A 207 1.80 10.33 5.57
C GLU A 207 1.54 9.84 4.14
N GLY A 208 0.59 8.91 3.96
CA GLY A 208 0.16 8.43 2.63
C GLY A 208 -0.46 9.54 1.78
N GLU A 209 -1.32 10.39 2.37
CA GLU A 209 -1.92 11.56 1.69
C GLU A 209 -0.83 12.56 1.24
N TYR A 210 0.14 12.86 2.11
CA TYR A 210 1.26 13.73 1.78
C TYR A 210 2.12 13.17 0.64
N ARG A 211 2.44 11.87 0.67
CA ARG A 211 3.19 11.20 -0.40
C ARG A 211 2.43 11.20 -1.74
N HIS A 212 1.11 10.99 -1.70
CA HIS A 212 0.26 11.03 -2.89
C HIS A 212 0.27 12.41 -3.55
N ILE A 213 0.15 13.50 -2.75
CA ILE A 213 0.22 14.88 -3.26
C ILE A 213 1.59 15.14 -3.90
N ASN A 214 2.69 14.72 -3.25
CA ASN A 214 4.04 14.86 -3.83
C ASN A 214 4.17 14.10 -5.16
N SER A 215 3.70 12.85 -5.23
CA SER A 215 3.75 12.06 -6.46
C SER A 215 2.96 12.74 -7.59
N ARG A 216 1.78 13.29 -7.28
CA ARG A 216 0.97 14.03 -8.25
C ARG A 216 1.68 15.30 -8.77
N LEU A 217 2.38 16.03 -7.89
CA LEU A 217 3.18 17.19 -8.26
C LEU A 217 4.31 16.82 -9.22
N ILE A 218 5.00 15.72 -8.95
CA ILE A 218 6.10 15.23 -9.79
C ILE A 218 5.56 14.83 -11.16
N THR A 219 4.46 14.06 -11.20
CA THR A 219 3.89 13.54 -12.45
C THR A 219 3.34 14.65 -13.35
N ASN A 220 2.81 15.75 -12.79
CA ASN A 220 2.20 16.84 -13.56
C ASN A 220 2.99 18.15 -13.42
N SER A 221 4.31 18.07 -13.25
CA SER A 221 5.17 19.23 -13.00
C SER A 221 5.19 20.21 -14.16
N GLU A 222 5.16 19.71 -15.40
CA GLU A 222 5.16 20.50 -16.62
C GLU A 222 3.86 21.29 -16.77
N GLU A 223 2.70 20.64 -16.61
CA GLU A 223 1.40 21.30 -16.68
C GLU A 223 1.23 22.37 -15.61
N ILE A 224 1.68 22.08 -14.38
CA ILE A 224 1.64 23.03 -13.28
C ILE A 224 2.51 24.25 -13.61
N ALA A 225 3.66 24.07 -14.24
CA ALA A 225 4.54 25.16 -14.65
C ALA A 225 3.89 26.01 -15.76
N PHE A 226 3.28 25.39 -16.78
CA PHE A 226 2.58 26.08 -17.85
C PHE A 226 1.40 26.92 -17.34
N TYR A 227 0.62 26.39 -16.39
CA TYR A 227 -0.47 27.13 -15.75
C TYR A 227 0.00 28.12 -14.67
N GLN A 228 1.32 28.22 -14.42
CA GLN A 228 1.91 29.04 -13.35
C GLN A 228 1.29 28.76 -11.97
N GLY A 229 0.85 27.48 -11.78
CA GLY A 229 0.13 27.02 -10.59
C GLY A 229 0.99 26.80 -9.35
N ASN A 230 2.29 27.09 -9.39
CA ASN A 230 3.28 26.78 -8.34
C ASN A 230 2.85 27.23 -6.95
N ASN A 231 2.30 28.44 -6.82
CA ASN A 231 1.89 28.99 -5.53
C ASN A 231 0.66 28.24 -4.95
N ARG A 232 -0.25 27.82 -5.80
CA ARG A 232 -1.44 27.07 -5.42
C ARG A 232 -1.06 25.67 -4.93
N GLU A 233 -0.24 24.96 -5.69
CA GLU A 233 0.22 23.62 -5.33
C GLU A 233 1.12 23.65 -4.09
N LYS A 234 1.98 24.66 -3.94
CA LYS A 234 2.75 24.90 -2.71
C LYS A 234 1.82 25.03 -1.48
N LEU A 235 0.72 25.76 -1.59
CA LEU A 235 -0.25 25.91 -0.50
C LEU A 235 -0.91 24.57 -0.15
N THR A 236 -1.29 23.79 -1.15
CA THR A 236 -1.87 22.45 -0.98
C THR A 236 -0.89 21.51 -0.26
N LEU A 237 0.37 21.49 -0.70
CA LEU A 237 1.43 20.69 -0.10
C LEU A 237 1.70 21.09 1.35
N LEU A 238 1.85 22.39 1.62
CA LEU A 238 2.07 22.93 2.96
C LEU A 238 0.89 22.65 3.89
N THR A 239 -0.34 22.69 3.39
CA THR A 239 -1.54 22.38 4.18
C THR A 239 -1.56 20.91 4.60
N SER A 240 -1.27 20.00 3.69
CA SER A 240 -1.17 18.55 4.00
C SER A 240 -0.02 18.29 4.97
N PHE A 241 1.15 18.88 4.73
CA PHE A 241 2.30 18.79 5.64
C PHE A 241 1.99 19.31 7.05
N HIS A 242 1.30 20.46 7.14
CA HIS A 242 0.90 21.02 8.42
C HIS A 242 -0.08 20.12 9.19
N LYS A 243 -1.03 19.48 8.50
CA LYS A 243 -1.93 18.47 9.10
C LYS A 243 -1.12 17.30 9.69
N LEU A 244 -0.16 16.77 8.94
CA LEU A 244 0.73 15.70 9.38
C LEU A 244 1.55 16.12 10.62
N VAL A 245 2.24 17.27 10.56
CA VAL A 245 3.08 17.77 11.66
C VAL A 245 2.25 18.04 12.92
N THR A 246 1.06 18.60 12.78
CA THR A 246 0.15 18.85 13.92
C THR A 246 -0.27 17.55 14.59
N HIS A 247 -0.56 16.51 13.80
CA HIS A 247 -0.89 15.19 14.32
C HIS A 247 0.33 14.53 15.01
N LEU A 248 1.50 14.56 14.37
CA LEU A 248 2.74 14.03 14.96
C LEU A 248 3.08 14.71 16.30
N ARG A 249 2.89 16.03 16.39
CA ARG A 249 3.09 16.77 17.65
C ARG A 249 2.17 16.28 18.76
N LYS A 250 0.88 16.08 18.47
CA LYS A 250 -0.08 15.50 19.43
C LYS A 250 0.33 14.09 19.86
N CYS A 251 0.79 13.27 18.90
CA CYS A 251 1.30 11.93 19.20
C CYS A 251 2.53 11.98 20.12
N LEU A 252 3.45 12.91 19.87
CA LEU A 252 4.66 13.08 20.66
C LEU A 252 4.33 13.55 22.10
N GLU A 253 3.45 14.54 22.25
CA GLU A 253 2.99 15.03 23.55
C GLU A 253 2.36 13.88 24.37
N PHE A 254 1.49 13.09 23.76
CA PHE A 254 0.87 11.94 24.40
C PHE A 254 1.88 10.85 24.78
N LYS A 255 2.79 10.49 23.88
CA LYS A 255 3.88 9.53 24.13
C LYS A 255 4.80 10.01 25.27
N THR A 256 5.11 11.31 25.32
CA THR A 256 5.94 11.91 26.37
C THR A 256 5.24 11.83 27.74
N LEU A 257 3.96 12.19 27.80
CA LEU A 257 3.18 12.11 29.05
C LEU A 257 3.12 10.68 29.61
N ILE A 258 2.79 9.71 28.76
CA ILE A 258 2.79 8.29 29.14
C ILE A 258 4.20 7.86 29.55
N GLY A 259 5.24 8.26 28.81
CA GLY A 259 6.63 7.92 29.14
C GLY A 259 7.07 8.44 30.52
N ILE A 260 6.62 9.62 30.93
CA ILE A 260 6.86 10.15 32.28
C ILE A 260 6.20 9.26 33.34
N ILE A 261 4.92 8.91 33.14
CA ILE A 261 4.17 8.04 34.07
C ILE A 261 4.84 6.66 34.16
N ASP A 262 5.20 6.08 33.05
CA ASP A 262 5.85 4.77 32.97
C ASP A 262 7.20 4.75 33.69
N ASN A 263 8.04 5.77 33.47
CA ASN A 263 9.31 5.88 34.16
C ASN A 263 9.13 6.08 35.68
N PHE A 264 8.15 6.88 36.06
CA PHE A 264 7.88 7.10 37.48
C PHE A 264 7.40 5.82 38.18
N VAL A 265 6.38 5.17 37.63
CA VAL A 265 5.79 3.94 38.19
C VAL A 265 6.71 2.73 37.98
N GLY A 266 7.16 2.52 36.76
CA GLY A 266 7.90 1.32 36.39
C GLY A 266 9.34 1.29 36.88
N LYS A 267 9.97 2.46 37.08
CA LYS A 267 11.36 2.53 37.56
C LYS A 267 11.44 2.90 39.03
N TYR A 268 10.90 4.03 39.44
CA TYR A 268 11.13 4.54 40.80
C TYR A 268 10.24 3.88 41.85
N VAL A 269 8.93 3.76 41.60
CA VAL A 269 8.03 3.08 42.55
C VAL A 269 8.38 1.59 42.63
N ALA A 270 8.66 0.94 41.52
CA ALA A 270 9.07 -0.47 41.49
C ALA A 270 10.39 -0.70 42.26
N THR A 271 11.35 0.23 42.18
CA THR A 271 12.61 0.14 42.94
C THR A 271 12.35 0.25 44.46
N ILE A 272 11.49 1.18 44.90
CA ILE A 272 11.13 1.33 46.32
C ILE A 272 10.44 0.04 46.83
N VAL A 273 9.46 -0.47 46.10
CA VAL A 273 8.76 -1.73 46.44
C VAL A 273 9.75 -2.90 46.45
N GLY A 274 10.69 -2.96 45.49
CA GLY A 274 11.75 -3.97 45.45
C GLY A 274 12.65 -3.93 46.69
N PHE A 275 13.14 -2.76 47.11
CA PHE A 275 13.93 -2.63 48.33
C PHE A 275 13.13 -3.03 49.56
N TYR A 276 11.86 -2.61 49.65
CA TYR A 276 10.98 -3.01 50.74
C TYR A 276 10.80 -4.53 50.81
N ALA A 277 10.49 -5.18 49.66
CA ALA A 277 10.32 -6.63 49.60
C ALA A 277 11.59 -7.41 49.97
N VAL A 278 12.78 -6.94 49.54
CA VAL A 278 14.07 -7.56 49.93
C VAL A 278 14.36 -7.39 51.42
N SER A 279 13.95 -6.28 52.02
CA SER A 279 14.23 -6.00 53.44
C SER A 279 13.41 -6.85 54.43
N ILE A 280 12.20 -7.30 54.06
CA ILE A 280 11.30 -8.05 54.93
C ILE A 280 11.98 -9.27 55.58
N PRO A 281 12.64 -10.20 54.83
CA PRO A 281 13.28 -11.37 55.42
C PRO A 281 14.43 -11.03 56.40
N PHE A 282 15.08 -9.87 56.23
CA PHE A 282 16.21 -9.42 57.07
C PHE A 282 15.79 -8.71 58.36
N PHE A 283 14.58 -8.14 58.40
CA PHE A 283 14.05 -7.47 59.59
C PHE A 283 13.10 -8.35 60.42
N GLN A 284 12.72 -9.53 59.91
CA GLN A 284 11.84 -10.46 60.58
C GLN A 284 12.66 -11.39 61.51
N LYS A 285 12.50 -11.23 62.84
CA LYS A 285 13.15 -12.11 63.84
C LYS A 285 12.77 -13.56 63.55
N ASN A 286 13.76 -14.48 63.54
CA ASN A 286 13.61 -15.92 63.28
C ASN A 286 13.43 -16.36 61.82
N HIS A 287 13.76 -15.54 60.84
CA HIS A 287 13.73 -15.99 59.45
C HIS A 287 14.98 -16.86 59.13
N PRO A 288 14.83 -18.01 58.41
CA PRO A 288 15.94 -18.92 58.10
C PRO A 288 17.14 -18.26 57.39
N VAL A 289 16.94 -17.15 56.68
CA VAL A 289 18.00 -16.35 56.02
C VAL A 289 18.97 -15.72 57.02
N LEU A 290 18.56 -15.54 58.28
CA LEU A 290 19.39 -14.95 59.35
C LEU A 290 20.27 -15.98 60.09
N SER A 291 20.05 -17.29 59.92
CA SER A 291 20.76 -18.38 60.61
C SER A 291 22.15 -18.69 60.07
N GLY A 292 22.74 -17.88 59.17
CA GLY A 292 24.07 -18.06 58.62
C GLY A 292 25.10 -17.03 59.06
N THR A 293 26.37 -17.24 58.66
CA THR A 293 27.46 -16.27 58.84
C THR A 293 27.15 -14.94 58.16
N ALA A 294 27.83 -13.85 58.56
CA ALA A 294 27.64 -12.53 57.94
C ALA A 294 27.85 -12.55 56.40
N ASP A 295 28.81 -13.35 55.92
CA ASP A 295 29.07 -13.56 54.47
C ASP A 295 27.89 -14.25 53.75
N HIS A 296 27.26 -15.23 54.41
CA HIS A 296 26.10 -15.93 53.83
C HIS A 296 24.87 -15.03 53.72
N ARG A 297 24.65 -14.15 54.74
CA ARG A 297 23.58 -13.14 54.72
C ARG A 297 23.81 -12.11 53.61
N PHE A 298 25.03 -11.62 53.47
CA PHE A 298 25.42 -10.69 52.40
C PHE A 298 25.20 -11.28 50.99
N LYS A 299 25.68 -12.51 50.79
CA LYS A 299 25.48 -13.22 49.52
C LYS A 299 24.00 -13.41 49.18
N ASN A 300 23.17 -13.77 50.17
CA ASN A 300 21.73 -13.95 49.98
C ASN A 300 21.05 -12.59 49.63
N TYR A 301 21.43 -11.51 50.32
CA TYR A 301 20.91 -10.17 50.04
C TYR A 301 21.18 -9.75 48.57
N TYR A 302 22.41 -9.89 48.10
CA TYR A 302 22.77 -9.53 46.73
C TYR A 302 22.08 -10.43 45.71
N THR A 303 22.02 -11.72 45.94
CA THR A 303 21.37 -12.66 45.01
C THR A 303 19.87 -12.37 44.90
N TYR A 304 19.17 -12.21 46.00
CA TYR A 304 17.74 -11.89 46.01
C TYR A 304 17.46 -10.51 45.44
N GLY A 305 18.28 -9.51 45.73
CA GLY A 305 18.18 -8.16 45.17
C GLY A 305 18.28 -8.17 43.66
N ARG A 306 19.27 -8.86 43.11
CA ARG A 306 19.45 -8.99 41.64
C ARG A 306 18.32 -9.77 40.97
N MET A 307 17.84 -10.84 41.57
CA MET A 307 16.71 -11.60 41.06
C MET A 307 15.43 -10.74 41.03
N LEU A 308 15.18 -9.94 42.06
CA LEU A 308 14.04 -9.02 42.11
C LEU A 308 14.14 -7.90 41.05
N VAL A 309 15.33 -7.33 40.84
CA VAL A 309 15.55 -6.35 39.76
C VAL A 309 15.26 -6.98 38.39
N LYS A 310 15.73 -8.20 38.14
CA LYS A 310 15.44 -8.91 36.88
C LYS A 310 13.96 -9.25 36.72
N LEU A 311 13.28 -9.61 37.79
CA LEU A 311 11.82 -9.82 37.77
C LEU A 311 11.08 -8.53 37.47
N ALA A 312 11.45 -7.41 38.09
CA ALA A 312 10.86 -6.11 37.84
C ALA A 312 11.08 -5.66 36.37
N GLU A 313 12.29 -5.86 35.80
CA GLU A 313 12.57 -5.62 34.40
C GLU A 313 11.70 -6.49 33.49
N ALA A 314 11.48 -7.75 33.85
CA ALA A 314 10.64 -8.68 33.04
C ALA A 314 9.17 -8.22 33.05
N ILE A 315 8.64 -7.83 34.22
CA ILE A 315 7.29 -7.27 34.35
C ILE A 315 7.16 -5.96 33.55
N GLY A 316 8.15 -5.07 33.63
CA GLY A 316 8.20 -3.84 32.84
C GLY A 316 8.15 -4.11 31.32
N ARG A 317 8.91 -5.11 30.83
CA ARG A 317 8.86 -5.54 29.43
C ARG A 317 7.47 -6.08 29.04
N LEU A 318 6.80 -6.80 29.92
CA LEU A 318 5.45 -7.32 29.68
C LEU A 318 4.42 -6.20 29.52
N VAL A 319 4.49 -5.16 30.36
CA VAL A 319 3.63 -3.97 30.25
C VAL A 319 3.87 -3.23 28.93
N LEU A 320 5.15 -3.07 28.55
CA LEU A 320 5.52 -2.46 27.25
C LEU A 320 5.01 -3.27 26.05
N ALA A 321 5.02 -4.60 26.16
CA ALA A 321 4.50 -5.48 25.11
C ALA A 321 3.01 -5.21 24.80
N GLY A 322 2.19 -4.85 25.78
CA GLY A 322 0.79 -4.48 25.58
C GLY A 322 0.63 -3.28 24.64
N ARG A 323 1.51 -2.29 24.71
CA ARG A 323 1.50 -1.13 23.80
C ARG A 323 1.94 -1.50 22.39
N GLU A 324 2.92 -2.36 22.22
CA GLU A 324 3.34 -2.86 20.91
C GLU A 324 2.24 -3.71 20.26
N LEU A 325 1.48 -4.50 21.05
CA LEU A 325 0.29 -5.20 20.57
C LEU A 325 -0.80 -4.24 20.06
N THR A 326 -0.99 -3.10 20.73
CA THR A 326 -1.96 -2.09 20.29
C THR A 326 -1.54 -1.43 18.96
N LYS A 327 -0.25 -1.15 18.77
CA LYS A 327 0.29 -0.69 17.48
C LYS A 327 0.11 -1.76 16.39
N LEU A 328 0.42 -3.01 16.73
CA LEU A 328 0.23 -4.14 15.83
C LEU A 328 -1.24 -4.29 15.41
N ALA A 329 -2.19 -4.05 16.30
CA ALA A 329 -3.62 -4.06 15.97
C ALA A 329 -3.95 -2.99 14.93
N GLY A 330 -3.35 -1.79 15.01
CA GLY A 330 -3.49 -0.74 14.00
C GLY A 330 -2.97 -1.17 12.62
N TYR A 331 -1.77 -1.72 12.55
CA TYR A 331 -1.20 -2.20 11.28
C TYR A 331 -1.97 -3.38 10.70
N THR A 332 -2.38 -4.34 11.54
CA THR A 332 -3.19 -5.50 11.15
C THR A 332 -4.52 -5.06 10.54
N ALA A 333 -5.19 -4.08 11.15
CA ALA A 333 -6.45 -3.55 10.64
C ALA A 333 -6.30 -2.98 9.23
N ARG A 334 -5.23 -2.21 8.96
CA ARG A 334 -4.95 -1.62 7.62
C ARG A 334 -4.72 -2.69 6.56
N VAL A 335 -3.88 -3.68 6.85
CA VAL A 335 -3.60 -4.76 5.89
C VAL A 335 -4.85 -5.61 5.63
N THR A 336 -5.65 -5.86 6.68
CA THR A 336 -6.90 -6.63 6.54
C THR A 336 -7.95 -5.86 5.73
N GLU A 337 -8.04 -4.54 5.91
CA GLU A 337 -8.95 -3.68 5.17
C GLU A 337 -8.66 -3.73 3.66
N ILE A 338 -7.38 -3.60 3.25
CA ILE A 338 -6.99 -3.77 1.85
C ILE A 338 -7.37 -5.17 1.34
N LYS A 339 -7.11 -6.20 2.15
CA LYS A 339 -7.43 -7.57 1.77
C LYS A 339 -8.94 -7.79 1.62
N GLU A 340 -9.77 -7.27 2.53
CA GLU A 340 -11.23 -7.37 2.47
C GLU A 340 -11.75 -6.69 1.18
N VAL A 341 -11.24 -5.51 0.82
CA VAL A 341 -11.61 -4.83 -0.44
C VAL A 341 -11.21 -5.66 -1.66
N LEU A 342 -10.00 -6.25 -1.67
CA LEU A 342 -9.56 -7.10 -2.77
C LEU A 342 -10.40 -8.39 -2.86
N ASP A 343 -10.76 -9.00 -1.74
CA ASP A 343 -11.60 -10.19 -1.69
C ASP A 343 -13.03 -9.87 -2.20
N ASP A 344 -13.60 -8.70 -1.84
CA ASP A 344 -14.91 -8.25 -2.31
C ASP A 344 -14.91 -7.94 -3.82
N LEU A 345 -13.88 -7.26 -4.32
CA LEU A 345 -13.71 -6.99 -5.75
C LEU A 345 -13.54 -8.28 -6.57
N ASN A 346 -12.77 -9.26 -6.07
CA ASN A 346 -12.64 -10.58 -6.70
C ASN A 346 -13.96 -11.37 -6.69
N ALA A 347 -14.83 -11.13 -5.72
CA ALA A 347 -16.16 -11.72 -5.62
C ALA A 347 -17.21 -10.96 -6.46
N GLY A 348 -16.81 -9.91 -7.21
CA GLY A 348 -17.72 -9.10 -8.02
C GLY A 348 -18.67 -8.23 -7.19
N LYS A 349 -18.37 -7.98 -5.92
CA LYS A 349 -19.16 -7.11 -5.06
C LYS A 349 -18.67 -5.67 -5.19
N TYR A 350 -19.53 -4.81 -5.71
CA TYR A 350 -19.25 -3.39 -5.88
C TYR A 350 -20.13 -2.58 -4.91
N GLU A 351 -19.51 -1.72 -4.10
CA GLU A 351 -20.27 -0.77 -3.25
C GLU A 351 -20.53 0.52 -4.03
N ARG A 352 -21.78 0.96 -4.01
CA ARG A 352 -22.21 2.24 -4.59
C ARG A 352 -21.64 3.39 -3.76
N THR A 353 -20.77 4.21 -4.35
CA THR A 353 -20.07 5.29 -3.64
C THR A 353 -20.72 6.66 -3.76
N MET A 354 -21.71 6.83 -4.65
CA MET A 354 -22.47 8.06 -4.79
C MET A 354 -23.92 7.86 -4.36
N ILE A 355 -24.44 8.83 -3.62
CA ILE A 355 -25.86 8.95 -3.31
C ILE A 355 -26.51 9.53 -4.57
N SER A 356 -27.11 8.69 -5.41
CA SER A 356 -27.99 9.16 -6.46
C SER A 356 -29.38 9.33 -5.87
N ASP A 357 -29.90 10.55 -5.89
CA ASP A 357 -31.30 10.84 -5.50
C ASP A 357 -32.33 10.31 -6.54
N PHE A 358 -31.89 9.63 -7.58
CA PHE A 358 -32.73 9.04 -8.59
C PHE A 358 -33.21 7.65 -8.15
N LYS A 359 -34.48 7.55 -7.82
CA LYS A 359 -35.24 6.32 -7.63
C LYS A 359 -35.67 5.73 -8.99
N ASP A 360 -34.72 5.50 -9.90
CA ASP A 360 -34.99 4.67 -11.06
C ASP A 360 -34.96 3.21 -10.66
N GLU A 361 -35.90 2.43 -11.17
CA GLU A 361 -36.00 0.99 -10.91
C GLU A 361 -34.66 0.30 -11.24
N PRO A 362 -34.20 -0.64 -10.43
CA PRO A 362 -32.91 -1.27 -10.61
C PRO A 362 -32.91 -2.13 -11.88
N ILE A 363 -32.22 -1.68 -12.92
CA ILE A 363 -31.95 -2.48 -14.12
C ILE A 363 -30.89 -3.55 -13.76
N GLY A 364 -31.34 -4.59 -13.05
CA GLY A 364 -30.45 -5.71 -12.66
C GLY A 364 -29.51 -5.40 -11.49
N SER A 365 -28.61 -6.31 -11.20
CA SER A 365 -27.53 -6.17 -10.22
C SER A 365 -26.16 -6.29 -10.92
N PRO A 366 -25.09 -5.65 -10.41
CA PRO A 366 -23.75 -5.77 -10.99
C PRO A 366 -23.32 -7.24 -11.09
N GLY A 367 -22.98 -7.71 -12.31
CA GLY A 367 -22.55 -9.10 -12.54
C GLY A 367 -23.69 -10.10 -12.79
N ALA A 368 -24.96 -9.68 -12.88
CA ALA A 368 -26.09 -10.58 -13.22
C ALA A 368 -26.11 -10.94 -14.73
N GLY A 369 -25.49 -10.14 -15.59
CA GLY A 369 -25.37 -10.45 -17.02
C GLY A 369 -24.37 -11.57 -17.30
N LYS A 370 -24.45 -12.14 -18.50
CA LYS A 370 -23.61 -13.27 -18.93
C LYS A 370 -22.55 -12.84 -19.94
N ILE A 371 -21.35 -13.39 -19.82
CA ILE A 371 -20.30 -13.26 -20.84
C ILE A 371 -20.10 -14.65 -21.48
N VAL A 372 -20.30 -14.74 -22.79
CA VAL A 372 -20.14 -15.97 -23.57
C VAL A 372 -18.90 -15.82 -24.45
N THR A 373 -18.01 -16.80 -24.40
CA THR A 373 -16.79 -16.81 -25.23
C THR A 373 -17.08 -17.57 -26.52
N LYS A 374 -16.99 -16.87 -27.67
CA LYS A 374 -17.15 -17.44 -29.00
C LYS A 374 -16.20 -16.75 -29.98
N ASP A 375 -15.55 -17.52 -30.83
CA ASP A 375 -14.66 -16.99 -31.84
C ASP A 375 -15.44 -16.26 -32.96
N ASN A 376 -14.76 -15.33 -33.61
CA ASN A 376 -15.18 -14.63 -34.84
C ASN A 376 -16.41 -13.70 -34.67
N VAL A 377 -16.86 -13.42 -33.45
CA VAL A 377 -18.05 -12.58 -33.22
C VAL A 377 -17.93 -11.75 -31.96
N ILE A 378 -18.35 -10.51 -32.06
CA ILE A 378 -18.67 -9.64 -30.90
C ILE A 378 -20.16 -9.31 -31.01
N ARG A 379 -20.93 -9.67 -29.96
CA ARG A 379 -22.38 -9.45 -29.94
C ARG A 379 -22.82 -8.98 -28.56
N PHE A 380 -23.66 -8.00 -28.57
CA PHE A 380 -24.39 -7.51 -27.40
C PHE A 380 -25.87 -7.84 -27.58
N ASP A 381 -26.47 -8.49 -26.58
CA ASP A 381 -27.88 -8.86 -26.55
C ASP A 381 -28.52 -8.21 -25.33
N CYS A 382 -29.32 -7.16 -25.50
CA CYS A 382 -30.04 -6.44 -24.46
C CYS A 382 -29.15 -6.06 -23.27
N VAL A 383 -27.97 -5.50 -23.55
CA VAL A 383 -26.97 -5.15 -22.52
C VAL A 383 -27.04 -3.66 -22.21
N PRO A 384 -27.38 -3.25 -20.98
CA PRO A 384 -27.32 -1.84 -20.60
C PRO A 384 -25.88 -1.40 -20.38
N LEU A 385 -25.52 -0.21 -20.84
CA LEU A 385 -24.27 0.45 -20.49
C LEU A 385 -24.49 1.23 -19.19
N ILE A 386 -24.04 0.64 -18.08
CA ILE A 386 -24.13 1.23 -16.75
C ILE A 386 -22.74 1.39 -16.18
N THR A 387 -22.46 2.56 -15.60
CA THR A 387 -21.20 2.79 -14.89
C THR A 387 -21.19 1.95 -13.62
N PRO A 388 -20.01 1.67 -13.03
CA PRO A 388 -19.93 0.99 -11.75
C PRO A 388 -20.63 1.73 -10.61
N ASN A 389 -20.78 3.05 -10.74
CA ASN A 389 -21.50 3.88 -9.78
C ASN A 389 -23.02 3.77 -9.94
N GLY A 390 -23.52 3.12 -11.01
CA GLY A 390 -24.92 2.91 -11.28
C GLY A 390 -25.55 3.93 -12.23
N ASP A 391 -24.75 4.82 -12.87
CA ASP A 391 -25.27 5.77 -13.85
C ASP A 391 -25.54 5.05 -15.17
N ILE A 392 -26.74 5.21 -15.72
CA ILE A 392 -27.17 4.58 -16.96
C ILE A 392 -26.77 5.48 -18.13
N LEU A 393 -25.88 4.99 -18.99
CA LEU A 393 -25.43 5.68 -20.21
C LEU A 393 -26.27 5.28 -21.43
N VAL A 394 -26.57 3.98 -21.56
CA VAL A 394 -27.48 3.43 -22.59
C VAL A 394 -28.32 2.37 -21.91
N ARG A 395 -29.63 2.40 -22.12
CA ARG A 395 -30.56 1.48 -21.44
C ARG A 395 -30.47 0.07 -21.98
N GLU A 396 -30.33 -0.07 -23.27
CA GLU A 396 -30.29 -1.37 -23.95
C GLU A 396 -29.41 -1.23 -25.19
N LEU A 397 -28.45 -2.15 -25.34
CA LEU A 397 -27.57 -2.20 -26.47
C LEU A 397 -27.64 -3.60 -27.09
N SER A 398 -27.98 -3.67 -28.39
CA SER A 398 -28.10 -4.92 -29.14
C SER A 398 -27.53 -4.73 -30.53
N PHE A 399 -26.39 -5.35 -30.82
CA PHE A 399 -25.76 -5.39 -32.14
C PHE A 399 -24.81 -6.58 -32.25
N GLU A 400 -24.46 -6.97 -33.48
CA GLU A 400 -23.54 -8.06 -33.77
C GLU A 400 -22.51 -7.61 -34.82
N VAL A 401 -21.25 -7.93 -34.57
CA VAL A 401 -20.12 -7.69 -35.51
C VAL A 401 -19.33 -8.98 -35.70
N LYS A 402 -19.20 -9.40 -36.93
CA LYS A 402 -18.40 -10.56 -37.34
C LYS A 402 -16.96 -10.16 -37.69
N SER A 403 -16.04 -11.10 -37.56
CA SER A 403 -14.65 -10.89 -37.97
C SER A 403 -14.59 -10.47 -39.45
N GLY A 404 -13.79 -9.44 -39.77
CA GLY A 404 -13.65 -8.84 -41.10
C GLY A 404 -14.51 -7.60 -41.34
N ILE A 405 -15.43 -7.25 -40.42
CA ILE A 405 -16.29 -6.06 -40.49
C ILE A 405 -15.78 -5.00 -39.52
N ASN A 406 -15.23 -3.91 -40.04
CA ASN A 406 -14.74 -2.81 -39.20
C ASN A 406 -15.87 -1.86 -38.80
N VAL A 407 -15.86 -1.40 -37.57
CA VAL A 407 -16.91 -0.55 -37.00
C VAL A 407 -16.28 0.76 -36.47
N LEU A 408 -16.82 1.88 -36.94
CA LEU A 408 -16.50 3.21 -36.42
C LEU A 408 -17.50 3.59 -35.31
N VAL A 409 -16.99 3.90 -34.12
CA VAL A 409 -17.80 4.32 -32.97
C VAL A 409 -17.76 5.83 -32.84
N CYS A 410 -18.91 6.47 -33.03
CA CYS A 410 -19.07 7.92 -33.05
C CYS A 410 -19.99 8.40 -31.93
N GLY A 411 -19.96 9.70 -31.63
CA GLY A 411 -20.85 10.34 -30.67
C GLY A 411 -20.15 11.39 -29.81
N PRO A 412 -20.92 12.23 -29.09
CA PRO A 412 -20.37 13.30 -28.25
C PRO A 412 -19.52 12.77 -27.10
N ASN A 413 -18.72 13.66 -26.50
CA ASN A 413 -17.93 13.28 -25.33
C ASN A 413 -18.85 12.94 -24.15
N GLY A 414 -18.54 11.84 -23.46
CA GLY A 414 -19.34 11.37 -22.30
C GLY A 414 -20.51 10.46 -22.66
N CYS A 415 -20.83 10.19 -23.95
CA CYS A 415 -21.95 9.31 -24.33
C CYS A 415 -21.75 7.82 -24.02
N GLY A 416 -20.54 7.39 -23.61
CA GLY A 416 -20.30 6.01 -23.20
C GLY A 416 -19.40 5.19 -24.14
N LYS A 417 -18.75 5.77 -25.17
CA LYS A 417 -17.86 5.07 -26.10
C LYS A 417 -16.81 4.21 -25.38
N SER A 418 -16.00 4.81 -24.53
CA SER A 418 -14.99 4.07 -23.74
C SER A 418 -15.61 3.14 -22.68
N SER A 419 -16.84 3.38 -22.27
CA SER A 419 -17.58 2.52 -21.32
C SER A 419 -17.98 1.21 -21.95
N LEU A 420 -18.40 1.23 -23.22
CA LEU A 420 -18.65 0.04 -24.04
C LEU A 420 -17.42 -0.89 -24.05
N PHE A 421 -16.24 -0.32 -24.30
CA PHE A 421 -15.00 -1.10 -24.38
C PHE A 421 -14.53 -1.61 -23.01
N ARG A 422 -14.85 -0.90 -21.92
CA ARG A 422 -14.57 -1.39 -20.58
C ARG A 422 -15.40 -2.61 -20.23
N ILE A 423 -16.65 -2.67 -20.69
CA ILE A 423 -17.50 -3.88 -20.55
C ILE A 423 -16.93 -5.01 -21.42
N LEU A 424 -16.60 -4.74 -22.69
CA LEU A 424 -16.02 -5.73 -23.59
C LEU A 424 -14.67 -6.27 -23.09
N GLY A 425 -13.86 -5.41 -22.47
CA GLY A 425 -12.60 -5.75 -21.81
C GLY A 425 -12.74 -6.46 -20.45
N GLU A 426 -13.97 -6.74 -19.98
CA GLU A 426 -14.26 -7.27 -18.63
C GLU A 426 -13.74 -6.37 -17.50
N LEU A 427 -13.53 -5.09 -17.76
CA LEU A 427 -13.14 -4.12 -16.75
C LEU A 427 -14.34 -3.64 -15.91
N TRP A 428 -15.54 -3.67 -16.49
CA TRP A 428 -16.78 -3.33 -15.83
C TRP A 428 -17.75 -4.53 -15.83
N PRO A 429 -18.55 -4.69 -14.77
CA PRO A 429 -19.51 -5.78 -14.68
C PRO A 429 -20.64 -5.60 -15.68
N VAL A 430 -21.14 -6.69 -16.24
CA VAL A 430 -22.35 -6.73 -17.04
C VAL A 430 -23.55 -6.79 -16.08
N TRP A 431 -24.47 -5.81 -16.15
CA TRP A 431 -25.60 -5.71 -15.23
C TRP A 431 -26.76 -6.62 -15.63
N SER A 432 -27.04 -6.74 -16.92
CA SER A 432 -28.03 -7.66 -17.48
C SER A 432 -27.69 -7.97 -18.93
N GLY A 433 -28.41 -8.90 -19.56
CA GLY A 433 -28.18 -9.28 -20.95
C GLY A 433 -26.98 -10.23 -21.14
N THR A 434 -26.58 -10.40 -22.40
CA THR A 434 -25.48 -11.31 -22.77
C THR A 434 -24.47 -10.62 -23.69
N VAL A 435 -23.20 -10.65 -23.30
CA VAL A 435 -22.08 -10.21 -24.14
C VAL A 435 -21.37 -11.43 -24.69
N THR A 436 -21.35 -11.60 -26.00
CA THR A 436 -20.56 -12.63 -26.68
C THR A 436 -19.30 -11.98 -27.24
N LYS A 437 -18.14 -12.54 -26.96
CA LYS A 437 -16.84 -12.00 -27.37
C LYS A 437 -15.80 -13.10 -27.61
N PRO A 438 -14.70 -12.81 -28.35
CA PRO A 438 -13.61 -13.76 -28.52
C PRO A 438 -12.84 -14.03 -27.22
N PRO A 439 -12.11 -15.16 -27.12
CA PRO A 439 -11.30 -15.49 -25.97
C PRO A 439 -10.16 -14.49 -25.75
N ARG A 440 -9.64 -14.49 -24.53
CA ARG A 440 -8.48 -13.65 -24.17
C ARG A 440 -7.30 -13.92 -25.11
N GLY A 441 -6.65 -12.84 -25.55
CA GLY A 441 -5.55 -12.88 -26.52
C GLY A 441 -5.97 -12.70 -27.98
N LYS A 442 -7.25 -12.85 -28.34
CA LYS A 442 -7.78 -12.53 -29.67
C LYS A 442 -8.43 -11.14 -29.76
N LEU A 443 -8.59 -10.47 -28.62
CA LEU A 443 -9.06 -9.10 -28.51
C LEU A 443 -7.95 -8.24 -27.92
N PHE A 444 -7.60 -7.15 -28.59
CA PHE A 444 -6.56 -6.22 -28.15
C PHE A 444 -7.11 -4.80 -28.03
N TYR A 445 -6.74 -4.09 -26.99
CA TYR A 445 -7.23 -2.72 -26.73
C TYR A 445 -6.06 -1.73 -26.71
N ILE A 446 -6.16 -0.68 -27.52
CA ILE A 446 -5.23 0.45 -27.51
C ILE A 446 -5.95 1.67 -26.96
N PRO A 447 -5.57 2.14 -25.75
CA PRO A 447 -6.18 3.31 -25.15
C PRO A 447 -5.69 4.60 -25.77
N GLN A 448 -6.44 5.68 -25.56
CA GLN A 448 -6.10 7.04 -26.01
C GLN A 448 -4.71 7.49 -25.53
N ARG A 449 -4.34 7.14 -24.30
CA ARG A 449 -3.00 7.35 -23.74
C ARG A 449 -2.30 6.01 -23.56
N PRO A 450 -1.43 5.61 -24.48
CA PRO A 450 -0.74 4.33 -24.41
C PRO A 450 0.19 4.27 -23.21
N TYR A 451 0.19 3.13 -22.53
CA TYR A 451 1.11 2.83 -21.44
C TYR A 451 2.47 2.40 -22.01
N MET A 452 3.56 3.00 -21.49
CA MET A 452 4.93 2.55 -21.73
C MET A 452 5.44 1.86 -20.47
N THR A 453 5.99 0.65 -20.64
CA THR A 453 6.55 -0.12 -19.52
C THR A 453 7.97 0.33 -19.21
N LEU A 454 8.42 0.12 -17.97
CA LEU A 454 9.84 0.24 -17.63
C LEU A 454 10.58 -0.94 -18.27
N GLY A 455 11.65 -0.66 -19.02
CA GLY A 455 12.41 -1.70 -19.69
C GLY A 455 13.06 -1.22 -20.98
N THR A 456 13.31 -2.15 -21.89
CA THR A 456 13.98 -1.90 -23.18
C THR A 456 13.02 -1.38 -24.25
N LEU A 457 13.54 -0.85 -25.37
CA LEU A 457 12.72 -0.49 -26.53
C LEU A 457 11.96 -1.72 -27.07
N ARG A 458 12.62 -2.88 -27.07
CA ARG A 458 11.97 -4.15 -27.45
C ARG A 458 10.75 -4.42 -26.59
N ASP A 459 10.85 -4.24 -25.26
CA ASP A 459 9.75 -4.47 -24.35
C ASP A 459 8.55 -3.55 -24.63
N GLN A 460 8.76 -2.33 -25.17
CA GLN A 460 7.66 -1.46 -25.57
C GLN A 460 6.84 -2.03 -26.72
N VAL A 461 7.48 -2.73 -27.66
CA VAL A 461 6.81 -3.30 -28.83
C VAL A 461 6.16 -4.64 -28.52
N ILE A 462 6.82 -5.50 -27.73
CA ILE A 462 6.31 -6.86 -27.46
C ILE A 462 5.36 -6.96 -26.26
N TYR A 463 5.19 -5.89 -25.46
CA TYR A 463 4.33 -5.88 -24.27
C TYR A 463 2.93 -6.45 -24.58
N PRO A 464 2.35 -7.34 -23.74
CA PRO A 464 2.81 -7.77 -22.41
C PRO A 464 3.81 -8.95 -22.40
N HIS A 465 4.28 -9.42 -23.55
CA HIS A 465 5.27 -10.51 -23.61
C HIS A 465 6.64 -10.04 -23.12
N THR A 466 7.41 -11.00 -22.60
CA THR A 466 8.82 -10.82 -22.27
C THR A 466 9.71 -11.27 -23.45
N LYS A 467 10.97 -10.83 -23.49
CA LYS A 467 11.96 -11.30 -24.49
C LYS A 467 12.05 -12.84 -24.54
N GLN A 468 11.96 -13.50 -23.38
CA GLN A 468 11.99 -14.96 -23.30
C GLN A 468 10.75 -15.61 -23.92
N GLU A 469 9.57 -15.03 -23.75
CA GLU A 469 8.32 -15.51 -24.34
C GLU A 469 8.31 -15.29 -25.86
N MET A 470 8.81 -14.15 -26.34
CA MET A 470 8.99 -13.89 -27.77
C MET A 470 9.90 -14.96 -28.40
N MET A 471 11.05 -15.26 -27.77
CA MET A 471 11.98 -16.28 -28.26
C MET A 471 11.37 -17.70 -28.22
N ARG A 472 10.62 -18.05 -27.18
CA ARG A 472 9.96 -19.37 -27.07
C ARG A 472 8.89 -19.57 -28.15
N ARG A 473 8.18 -18.51 -28.54
CA ARG A 473 7.16 -18.58 -29.59
C ARG A 473 7.78 -18.72 -30.97
N GLY A 474 9.02 -18.28 -31.17
CA GLY A 474 9.76 -18.43 -32.42
C GLY A 474 9.12 -17.75 -33.65
N GLN A 475 8.08 -16.95 -33.46
CA GLN A 475 7.27 -16.38 -34.55
C GLN A 475 7.84 -15.08 -35.09
N MET A 476 8.67 -14.36 -34.33
CA MET A 476 9.26 -13.09 -34.71
C MET A 476 10.68 -12.92 -34.21
N THR A 477 11.52 -12.34 -35.06
CA THR A 477 12.92 -11.98 -34.78
C THR A 477 13.06 -10.47 -34.62
N ASP A 478 14.23 -9.98 -34.17
CA ASP A 478 14.53 -8.54 -34.10
C ASP A 478 14.45 -7.87 -35.52
N VAL A 479 14.71 -8.63 -36.58
CA VAL A 479 14.55 -8.16 -37.96
C VAL A 479 13.08 -7.89 -38.27
N ASP A 480 12.19 -8.77 -37.82
CA ASP A 480 10.75 -8.60 -38.02
C ASP A 480 10.20 -7.46 -37.17
N LEU A 481 10.67 -7.29 -35.93
CA LEU A 481 10.35 -6.12 -35.11
C LEU A 481 10.80 -4.81 -35.78
N LYS A 482 11.96 -4.79 -36.46
CA LYS A 482 12.41 -3.62 -37.23
C LYS A 482 11.45 -3.30 -38.36
N LYS A 483 10.91 -4.31 -39.06
CA LYS A 483 9.87 -4.11 -40.11
C LYS A 483 8.62 -3.45 -39.51
N LEU A 484 8.19 -3.87 -38.29
CA LEU A 484 7.04 -3.26 -37.60
C LEU A 484 7.32 -1.80 -37.26
N LEU A 485 8.53 -1.46 -36.78
CA LEU A 485 8.90 -0.07 -36.52
C LEU A 485 8.97 0.77 -37.80
N ASN A 486 9.44 0.20 -38.90
CA ASN A 486 9.43 0.88 -40.19
C ASN A 486 8.01 1.20 -40.67
N LEU A 487 7.07 0.28 -40.46
CA LEU A 487 5.67 0.44 -40.85
C LEU A 487 4.99 1.58 -40.06
N VAL A 488 5.35 1.80 -38.82
CA VAL A 488 4.88 2.93 -38.00
C VAL A 488 5.83 4.14 -38.09
N GLN A 489 6.81 4.12 -38.99
CA GLN A 489 7.80 5.20 -39.18
C GLN A 489 8.58 5.57 -37.93
N LEU A 490 9.02 4.58 -37.16
CA LEU A 490 9.81 4.76 -35.91
C LEU A 490 11.19 4.09 -35.96
N SER A 491 11.70 3.74 -37.17
CA SER A 491 13.03 3.10 -37.32
C SER A 491 14.17 3.97 -36.76
N HIS A 492 14.03 5.30 -36.81
CA HIS A 492 15.01 6.24 -36.26
C HIS A 492 15.26 6.07 -34.75
N LEU A 493 14.33 5.44 -34.03
CA LEU A 493 14.55 5.17 -32.59
C LEU A 493 15.67 4.16 -32.34
N LEU A 494 15.96 3.27 -33.29
CA LEU A 494 17.06 2.31 -33.22
C LEU A 494 18.42 2.97 -33.51
N GLU A 495 18.44 4.10 -34.20
CA GLU A 495 19.62 4.78 -34.72
C GLU A 495 19.96 6.06 -33.90
N ARG A 496 19.17 6.40 -32.89
CA ARG A 496 19.46 7.55 -32.01
C ARG A 496 20.83 7.38 -31.35
N GLU A 497 21.73 8.35 -31.52
CA GLU A 497 23.11 8.33 -31.03
C GLU A 497 23.23 8.07 -29.53
N ASN A 498 22.28 8.53 -28.73
CA ASN A 498 22.23 8.31 -27.28
C ASN A 498 21.92 6.85 -26.91
N PHE A 499 21.57 5.99 -27.85
CA PHE A 499 21.23 4.57 -27.66
C PHE A 499 22.25 3.62 -28.28
N THR A 500 23.34 4.14 -28.84
CA THR A 500 24.48 3.37 -29.37
C THR A 500 25.62 3.27 -28.34
N SER A 501 25.32 2.94 -27.09
CA SER A 501 26.37 2.58 -26.13
C SER A 501 26.90 1.18 -26.42
N SER A 502 28.17 0.99 -26.16
CA SER A 502 29.03 -0.16 -26.51
C SER A 502 28.59 -1.55 -26.02
N GLU A 503 27.44 -1.71 -25.39
CA GLU A 503 26.95 -2.97 -24.83
C GLU A 503 25.62 -3.48 -25.41
N GLY A 504 24.97 -2.81 -26.37
CA GLY A 504 23.71 -3.29 -26.94
C GLY A 504 23.28 -2.54 -28.21
N GLN A 505 22.80 -3.29 -29.22
CA GLN A 505 22.04 -2.73 -30.33
C GLN A 505 20.82 -2.01 -29.74
N GLY A 506 20.34 -0.95 -30.37
CA GLY A 506 19.27 -0.05 -29.88
C GLY A 506 18.00 -0.69 -29.31
N TRP A 507 17.80 -2.00 -29.51
CA TRP A 507 16.70 -2.78 -28.94
C TRP A 507 16.79 -2.99 -27.43
N ASP A 508 17.98 -3.12 -26.87
CA ASP A 508 18.21 -3.47 -25.46
C ASP A 508 18.49 -2.22 -24.57
N VAL A 509 18.34 -1.03 -25.12
CA VAL A 509 18.47 0.23 -24.39
C VAL A 509 17.32 0.38 -23.39
N VAL A 510 17.66 0.56 -22.11
CA VAL A 510 16.73 0.80 -21.01
C VAL A 510 16.58 2.30 -20.78
N ALA A 511 15.36 2.79 -20.86
CA ALA A 511 15.03 4.19 -20.60
C ALA A 511 13.62 4.32 -19.99
N ASP A 512 13.31 5.50 -19.45
CA ASP A 512 11.93 5.86 -19.15
C ASP A 512 11.22 6.32 -20.43
N TRP A 513 10.63 5.37 -21.13
CA TRP A 513 9.98 5.59 -22.42
C TRP A 513 8.74 6.50 -22.33
N MET A 514 8.19 6.68 -21.10
CA MET A 514 7.12 7.67 -20.90
C MET A 514 7.62 9.10 -21.08
N ASP A 515 8.86 9.37 -20.71
CA ASP A 515 9.45 10.72 -20.80
C ASP A 515 10.20 10.93 -22.11
N VAL A 516 10.79 9.86 -22.66
CA VAL A 516 11.63 9.92 -23.88
C VAL A 516 10.80 10.08 -25.16
N LEU A 517 9.63 9.44 -25.23
CA LEU A 517 8.79 9.43 -26.42
C LEU A 517 7.76 10.57 -26.41
N SER A 518 7.60 11.24 -27.54
CA SER A 518 6.51 12.17 -27.79
C SER A 518 5.14 11.47 -27.80
N GLY A 519 4.05 12.23 -27.68
CA GLY A 519 2.69 11.69 -27.71
C GLY A 519 2.40 10.86 -28.98
N GLY A 520 2.79 11.36 -30.14
CA GLY A 520 2.63 10.65 -31.42
C GLY A 520 3.51 9.42 -31.55
N GLU A 521 4.74 9.43 -31.01
CA GLU A 521 5.60 8.24 -30.97
C GLU A 521 5.03 7.16 -30.06
N LYS A 522 4.46 7.51 -28.90
CA LYS A 522 3.76 6.58 -28.00
C LYS A 522 2.58 5.91 -28.70
N GLN A 523 1.76 6.68 -29.44
CA GLN A 523 0.64 6.14 -30.20
C GLN A 523 1.11 5.17 -31.30
N ARG A 524 2.17 5.52 -32.03
CA ARG A 524 2.76 4.66 -33.07
C ARG A 524 3.39 3.39 -32.49
N ILE A 525 4.05 3.45 -31.33
CA ILE A 525 4.53 2.25 -30.62
C ILE A 525 3.36 1.34 -30.20
N ALA A 526 2.24 1.91 -29.77
CA ALA A 526 1.06 1.11 -29.45
C ALA A 526 0.47 0.41 -30.68
N MET A 527 0.54 1.03 -31.85
CA MET A 527 0.18 0.39 -33.13
C MET A 527 1.19 -0.70 -33.52
N ALA A 528 2.50 -0.48 -33.35
CA ALA A 528 3.51 -1.53 -33.54
C ALA A 528 3.25 -2.75 -32.62
N ARG A 529 2.81 -2.50 -31.39
CA ARG A 529 2.39 -3.52 -30.42
C ARG A 529 1.19 -4.33 -30.93
N LEU A 530 0.19 -3.67 -31.52
CA LEU A 530 -0.94 -4.34 -32.19
C LEU A 530 -0.47 -5.25 -33.31
N PHE A 531 0.44 -4.76 -34.15
CA PHE A 531 0.97 -5.53 -35.30
C PHE A 531 1.82 -6.72 -34.85
N TYR A 532 2.50 -6.61 -33.72
CA TYR A 532 3.21 -7.73 -33.12
C TYR A 532 2.26 -8.84 -32.67
N HIS A 533 1.16 -8.50 -32.00
CA HIS A 533 0.21 -9.48 -31.46
C HIS A 533 -0.75 -10.05 -32.49
N LYS A 534 -1.05 -9.33 -33.57
CA LYS A 534 -1.99 -9.71 -34.63
C LYS A 534 -3.29 -10.33 -34.09
N PRO A 535 -4.03 -9.62 -33.21
CA PRO A 535 -5.28 -10.13 -32.66
C PRO A 535 -6.35 -10.23 -33.77
N GLN A 536 -7.41 -10.98 -33.49
CA GLN A 536 -8.57 -11.08 -34.38
C GLN A 536 -9.39 -9.78 -34.37
N PHE A 537 -9.55 -9.17 -33.19
CA PHE A 537 -10.24 -7.90 -32.98
C PHE A 537 -9.33 -6.90 -32.27
N ALA A 538 -9.35 -5.66 -32.72
CA ALA A 538 -8.65 -4.55 -32.08
C ALA A 538 -9.61 -3.41 -31.76
N ILE A 539 -9.55 -2.91 -30.55
CA ILE A 539 -10.25 -1.72 -30.12
C ILE A 539 -9.25 -0.56 -30.11
N LEU A 540 -9.55 0.47 -30.88
CA LEU A 540 -8.72 1.66 -31.07
C LEU A 540 -9.45 2.88 -30.50
N ASP A 541 -9.06 3.35 -29.31
CA ASP A 541 -9.71 4.46 -28.63
C ASP A 541 -8.90 5.76 -28.87
N GLU A 542 -9.25 6.54 -29.91
CA GLU A 542 -8.58 7.78 -30.33
C GLU A 542 -7.04 7.67 -30.39
N CYS A 543 -6.53 6.48 -30.68
CA CYS A 543 -5.12 6.13 -30.55
C CYS A 543 -4.21 6.69 -31.65
N THR A 544 -4.76 7.40 -32.63
CA THR A 544 -4.03 8.03 -33.74
C THR A 544 -4.22 9.55 -33.77
N SER A 545 -4.76 10.15 -32.71
CA SER A 545 -5.06 11.59 -32.63
C SER A 545 -3.84 12.50 -32.81
N ALA A 546 -2.64 12.05 -32.44
CA ALA A 546 -1.37 12.76 -32.56
C ALA A 546 -0.50 12.25 -33.75
N VAL A 547 -1.10 11.51 -34.69
CA VAL A 547 -0.40 10.94 -35.87
C VAL A 547 -0.85 11.70 -37.12
N SER A 548 0.06 11.87 -38.11
CA SER A 548 -0.25 12.45 -39.42
C SER A 548 -1.17 11.55 -40.22
N MET A 549 -1.97 12.15 -41.09
CA MET A 549 -3.00 11.43 -41.87
C MET A 549 -2.41 10.35 -42.79
N ASP A 550 -1.25 10.58 -43.37
CA ASP A 550 -0.59 9.62 -44.27
C ASP A 550 -0.14 8.36 -43.51
N VAL A 551 0.43 8.55 -42.32
CA VAL A 551 0.88 7.45 -41.45
C VAL A 551 -0.31 6.69 -40.89
N GLU A 552 -1.38 7.41 -40.49
CA GLU A 552 -2.65 6.83 -40.06
C GLU A 552 -3.24 5.94 -41.15
N ASP A 553 -3.35 6.42 -42.38
CA ASP A 553 -3.87 5.68 -43.52
C ASP A 553 -3.08 4.39 -43.81
N SER A 554 -1.76 4.48 -43.77
CA SER A 554 -0.87 3.32 -43.92
C SER A 554 -1.11 2.27 -42.81
N MET A 555 -1.25 2.70 -41.55
CA MET A 555 -1.48 1.79 -40.42
C MET A 555 -2.84 1.08 -40.51
N TYR A 556 -3.92 1.81 -40.87
CA TYR A 556 -5.25 1.22 -41.03
C TYR A 556 -5.32 0.27 -42.23
N SER A 557 -4.66 0.62 -43.33
CA SER A 557 -4.52 -0.25 -44.51
C SER A 557 -3.80 -1.55 -44.15
N TYR A 558 -2.75 -1.48 -43.32
CA TYR A 558 -2.05 -2.67 -42.84
C TYR A 558 -2.94 -3.54 -41.92
N CYS A 559 -3.75 -2.94 -41.06
CA CYS A 559 -4.71 -3.70 -40.24
C CYS A 559 -5.64 -4.54 -41.12
N ARG A 560 -6.15 -3.99 -42.24
CA ARG A 560 -6.97 -4.72 -43.23
C ARG A 560 -6.21 -5.86 -43.89
N GLN A 561 -4.98 -5.61 -44.31
CA GLN A 561 -4.13 -6.65 -44.92
C GLN A 561 -3.80 -7.78 -43.95
N ALA A 562 -3.65 -7.45 -42.67
CA ALA A 562 -3.39 -8.40 -41.60
C ALA A 562 -4.67 -9.12 -41.07
N ASN A 563 -5.84 -8.88 -41.70
CA ASN A 563 -7.15 -9.41 -41.26
C ASN A 563 -7.50 -9.10 -39.79
N ILE A 564 -7.12 -7.93 -39.27
CA ILE A 564 -7.48 -7.46 -37.96
C ILE A 564 -8.79 -6.67 -38.05
N THR A 565 -9.82 -7.11 -37.37
CA THR A 565 -11.12 -6.44 -37.32
C THR A 565 -11.08 -5.27 -36.34
N LEU A 566 -11.47 -4.09 -36.78
CA LEU A 566 -11.31 -2.86 -36.03
C LEU A 566 -12.62 -2.38 -35.38
N PHE A 567 -12.57 -2.02 -34.14
CA PHE A 567 -13.51 -1.13 -33.44
C PHE A 567 -12.79 0.18 -33.15
N THR A 568 -13.06 1.21 -33.93
CA THR A 568 -12.35 2.49 -33.83
C THR A 568 -13.24 3.57 -33.23
N VAL A 569 -12.81 4.21 -32.15
CA VAL A 569 -13.36 5.50 -31.72
C VAL A 569 -12.55 6.60 -32.36
N SER A 570 -13.18 7.43 -33.15
CA SER A 570 -12.52 8.59 -33.72
C SER A 570 -13.52 9.69 -34.08
N HIS A 571 -13.06 10.93 -34.09
CA HIS A 571 -13.77 12.09 -34.61
C HIS A 571 -13.26 12.52 -35.99
N ARG A 572 -12.28 11.78 -36.58
CA ARG A 572 -11.67 12.10 -37.87
C ARG A 572 -12.47 11.52 -39.04
N ARG A 573 -12.83 12.37 -40.00
CA ARG A 573 -13.51 11.95 -41.24
C ARG A 573 -12.65 11.04 -42.09
N SER A 574 -11.31 11.20 -42.10
CA SER A 574 -10.36 10.37 -42.86
C SER A 574 -10.49 8.88 -42.61
N LEU A 575 -11.02 8.48 -41.45
CA LEU A 575 -11.13 7.08 -41.08
C LEU A 575 -12.40 6.39 -41.55
N TRP A 576 -13.41 7.12 -42.03
CA TRP A 576 -14.67 6.53 -42.50
C TRP A 576 -14.42 5.53 -43.63
N LYS A 577 -13.49 5.80 -44.54
CA LYS A 577 -13.15 4.92 -45.68
C LYS A 577 -12.59 3.54 -45.27
N HIS A 578 -12.15 3.37 -44.01
CA HIS A 578 -11.59 2.11 -43.50
C HIS A 578 -12.61 1.26 -42.76
N HIS A 579 -13.88 1.72 -42.65
CA HIS A 579 -14.91 1.05 -41.89
C HIS A 579 -16.13 0.74 -42.77
N GLU A 580 -16.82 -0.36 -42.45
CA GLU A 580 -18.02 -0.82 -43.12
C GLU A 580 -19.31 -0.44 -42.40
N TYR A 581 -19.23 -0.30 -41.07
CA TYR A 581 -20.35 0.07 -40.18
C TYR A 581 -19.98 1.20 -39.26
N TYR A 582 -20.99 1.95 -38.83
CA TYR A 582 -20.84 2.89 -37.72
C TYR A 582 -21.81 2.59 -36.59
N LEU A 583 -21.35 2.85 -35.37
CA LEU A 583 -22.13 2.83 -34.12
C LEU A 583 -22.14 4.25 -33.57
N GLN A 584 -23.27 4.95 -33.72
CA GLN A 584 -23.45 6.30 -33.22
C GLN A 584 -24.21 6.28 -31.91
N MET A 585 -23.70 6.98 -30.89
CA MET A 585 -24.34 7.18 -29.60
C MET A 585 -24.72 8.66 -29.45
N ASP A 586 -25.99 8.95 -29.11
CA ASP A 586 -26.52 10.32 -29.03
C ASP A 586 -26.21 11.04 -27.71
N GLY A 587 -25.71 10.32 -26.71
CA GLY A 587 -25.48 10.83 -25.33
C GLY A 587 -26.74 11.02 -24.50
N ARG A 588 -27.92 10.64 -25.01
CA ARG A 588 -29.20 10.66 -24.32
C ARG A 588 -29.74 9.26 -24.00
N GLY A 589 -28.91 8.23 -24.28
CA GLY A 589 -29.25 6.83 -24.00
C GLY A 589 -29.71 6.04 -25.23
N ASN A 590 -29.75 6.65 -26.43
CA ASN A 590 -30.06 5.95 -27.66
C ASN A 590 -28.77 5.71 -28.47
N TYR A 591 -28.85 4.75 -29.38
CA TYR A 591 -27.77 4.43 -30.31
C TYR A 591 -28.33 4.03 -31.67
N GLU A 592 -27.47 4.14 -32.69
CA GLU A 592 -27.77 3.71 -34.06
C GLU A 592 -26.60 2.86 -34.58
N PHE A 593 -26.89 1.67 -35.12
CA PHE A 593 -25.90 0.79 -35.72
C PHE A 593 -26.32 0.49 -37.17
N LYS A 594 -25.57 1.04 -38.14
CA LYS A 594 -25.89 0.97 -39.55
C LYS A 594 -24.64 0.75 -40.42
N PRO A 595 -24.80 0.21 -41.68
CA PRO A 595 -23.74 0.21 -42.67
C PRO A 595 -23.44 1.65 -43.11
N ILE A 596 -22.19 1.88 -43.50
CA ILE A 596 -21.75 3.14 -44.10
C ILE A 596 -22.08 3.07 -45.61
N GLU A 597 -23.02 3.89 -46.04
CA GLU A 597 -23.43 4.04 -47.46
C GLU A 597 -22.85 5.33 -48.03
N SER A 598 -22.85 5.47 -49.38
CA SER A 598 -22.33 6.65 -50.06
C SER A 598 -23.02 7.97 -49.71
N ASP A 599 -24.27 7.88 -49.21
CA ASP A 599 -25.07 9.03 -48.79
C ASP A 599 -25.06 9.27 -47.28
N THR A 600 -24.25 8.50 -46.54
CA THR A 600 -24.16 8.66 -45.08
C THR A 600 -23.44 9.97 -44.74
N GLU A 601 -24.11 10.85 -43.98
CA GLU A 601 -23.46 12.05 -43.47
C GLU A 601 -22.27 11.70 -42.55
N GLU A 602 -21.07 12.12 -42.95
CA GLU A 602 -19.86 11.91 -42.18
C GLU A 602 -19.83 12.86 -40.98
N PHE A 603 -19.88 12.31 -39.77
CA PHE A 603 -19.74 13.07 -38.51
C PHE A 603 -18.26 13.16 -38.12
N GLY A 604 -17.80 14.36 -37.77
CA GLY A 604 -16.43 14.57 -37.28
C GLY A 604 -15.77 15.83 -37.88
N SER A 605 -14.55 16.08 -37.39
CA SER A 605 -13.69 17.20 -37.81
C SER A 605 -12.63 16.75 -38.84
#